data_17c802797620c6559832fcf5dfde3f40
#
_entry.id   17c802797620c6559832fcf5dfde3f40
#
_cell.length_a   1.000
_cell.length_b   1.000
_cell.length_c   1.000
_cell.angle_alpha   90.00
_cell.angle_beta   90.00
_cell.angle_gamma   90.00
#
_symmetry.space_group_name_H-M   'P 1'
#
loop_
_entity.id
_entity.type
_entity.pdbx_description
1 polymer ?
#
loop_
_entity_poly.entity_id
_entity_poly.type
_entity_poly.pdbx_seq_one_letter_code
_entity_poly.pdbx_strand_id
1 'polypeptide(L)'
;MKAVMYGAGNIGRGFITQLFSLSGYHTTFVDVVDAVVNELNEKNEYPLYITRDGEYERTVVTNVGAVDGKDPEAVADAIAEADIMATAVGVNVLKFIAAPIAGGVKKRMANGKGPLNIIVCENKIDANVYLHDLIAENLNDEEKAYFDENFGFVEASIGRMVPATPAEIKAKEPLAVCVEPFCTLPVDSAAFKGGIPEIKNMLPYAPFELYIERKLYMHNMSHATCAYLGFLFGYEYIWQAASDIRIRYIALAALNESAEALSKHHNADIAPLIEHSFDLLTRYDNKLLADTIARVGADTKRKLSPVDRIPGAIKRADGCGLPHKYIEAGLAAGLLFAPEGDLSAAEVSAFAK
;
A
#
# COMPACT_ATOMS: atom_id res chain seq x y z
N MET A 1 -23.24 6.86 6.29
CA MET A 1 -22.35 5.71 6.48
C MET A 1 -21.12 6.15 7.27
N LYS A 2 -20.60 5.30 8.15
CA LYS A 2 -19.47 5.59 9.03
C LYS A 2 -18.28 4.68 8.67
N ALA A 3 -17.11 5.24 8.49
CA ALA A 3 -15.88 4.51 8.27
C ALA A 3 -14.90 4.76 9.43
N VAL A 4 -14.11 3.76 9.79
CA VAL A 4 -12.95 3.92 10.68
C VAL A 4 -11.68 3.72 9.88
N MET A 5 -10.76 4.70 9.96
CA MET A 5 -9.42 4.60 9.38
C MET A 5 -8.39 4.56 10.49
N TYR A 6 -7.86 3.38 10.77
CA TYR A 6 -6.80 3.23 11.76
C TYR A 6 -5.45 3.62 11.13
N GLY A 7 -4.89 4.75 11.58
CA GLY A 7 -3.72 5.41 11.06
C GLY A 7 -4.05 6.61 10.16
N ALA A 8 -3.79 7.81 10.65
CA ALA A 8 -3.90 9.07 9.89
C ALA A 8 -2.58 9.43 9.18
N GLY A 9 -1.81 8.42 8.78
CA GLY A 9 -0.57 8.58 8.02
C GLY A 9 -0.81 8.87 6.53
N ASN A 10 0.25 8.73 5.74
CA ASN A 10 0.22 9.04 4.30
C ASN A 10 -0.78 8.18 3.53
N ILE A 11 -0.86 6.88 3.80
CA ILE A 11 -1.81 5.98 3.11
C ILE A 11 -3.24 6.22 3.61
N GLY A 12 -3.44 6.37 4.93
CA GLY A 12 -4.76 6.64 5.49
C GLY A 12 -5.37 7.91 4.92
N ARG A 13 -4.68 9.05 5.01
CA ARG A 13 -5.15 10.34 4.47
C ARG A 13 -5.01 10.44 2.95
N GLY A 14 -3.88 9.97 2.40
CA GLY A 14 -3.56 10.16 0.98
C GLY A 14 -4.21 9.16 0.04
N PHE A 15 -4.88 8.12 0.53
CA PHE A 15 -5.50 7.14 -0.34
C PHE A 15 -6.86 6.67 0.19
N ILE A 16 -6.89 5.93 1.28
CA ILE A 16 -8.09 5.20 1.70
C ILE A 16 -9.24 6.16 2.07
N THR A 17 -8.97 7.19 2.86
CA THR A 17 -10.01 8.15 3.27
C THR A 17 -10.51 8.99 2.10
N GLN A 18 -9.69 9.24 1.07
CA GLN A 18 -10.20 9.86 -0.16
C GLN A 18 -11.30 9.01 -0.80
N LEU A 19 -11.12 7.68 -0.87
CA LEU A 19 -12.12 6.77 -1.44
C LEU A 19 -13.40 6.75 -0.58
N PHE A 20 -13.26 6.70 0.74
CA PHE A 20 -14.39 6.77 1.66
C PHE A 20 -15.15 8.09 1.52
N SER A 21 -14.46 9.22 1.49
CA SER A 21 -15.07 10.55 1.30
C SER A 21 -15.80 10.67 -0.04
N LEU A 22 -15.20 10.23 -1.14
CA LEU A 22 -15.82 10.19 -2.47
C LEU A 22 -17.06 9.28 -2.52
N SER A 23 -17.19 8.36 -1.57
CA SER A 23 -18.31 7.40 -1.45
C SER A 23 -19.34 7.84 -0.38
N GLY A 24 -19.18 9.04 0.19
CA GLY A 24 -20.13 9.62 1.13
C GLY A 24 -20.03 9.10 2.57
N TYR A 25 -18.92 8.48 2.94
CA TYR A 25 -18.66 8.07 4.32
C TYR A 25 -18.20 9.25 5.17
N HIS A 26 -18.67 9.30 6.42
CA HIS A 26 -17.97 10.03 7.47
C HIS A 26 -16.83 9.14 7.98
N THR A 27 -15.58 9.63 7.94
CA THR A 27 -14.42 8.86 8.38
C THR A 27 -13.91 9.33 9.73
N THR A 28 -13.90 8.45 10.71
CA THR A 28 -13.22 8.65 11.99
C THR A 28 -11.82 8.04 11.90
N PHE A 29 -10.80 8.88 11.94
CA PHE A 29 -9.42 8.42 12.09
C PHE A 29 -9.15 7.95 13.51
N VAL A 30 -8.26 6.97 13.66
CA VAL A 30 -7.66 6.59 14.93
C VAL A 30 -6.15 6.80 14.80
N ASP A 31 -5.59 7.72 15.58
CA ASP A 31 -4.16 8.01 15.56
C ASP A 31 -3.65 8.41 16.97
N VAL A 32 -2.36 8.22 17.24
CA VAL A 32 -1.74 8.52 18.53
C VAL A 32 -1.03 9.89 18.55
N VAL A 33 -1.00 10.60 17.44
CA VAL A 33 -0.36 11.91 17.30
C VAL A 33 -1.38 13.00 17.62
N ASP A 34 -1.30 13.56 18.84
CA ASP A 34 -2.27 14.53 19.36
C ASP A 34 -2.50 15.72 18.41
N ALA A 35 -1.45 16.25 17.78
CA ALA A 35 -1.55 17.35 16.83
C ALA A 35 -2.41 17.00 15.61
N VAL A 36 -2.31 15.76 15.11
CA VAL A 36 -3.10 15.27 13.97
C VAL A 36 -4.56 15.08 14.38
N VAL A 37 -4.79 14.45 15.54
CA VAL A 37 -6.15 14.21 16.07
C VAL A 37 -6.87 15.54 16.31
N ASN A 38 -6.22 16.49 16.97
CA ASN A 38 -6.80 17.79 17.29
C ASN A 38 -7.13 18.59 16.03
N GLU A 39 -6.21 18.65 15.06
CA GLU A 39 -6.41 19.42 13.83
C GLU A 39 -7.52 18.81 12.94
N LEU A 40 -7.62 17.47 12.86
CA LEU A 40 -8.71 16.79 12.17
C LEU A 40 -10.07 17.08 12.80
N ASN A 41 -10.16 17.15 14.14
CA ASN A 41 -11.39 17.45 14.86
C ASN A 41 -11.77 18.93 14.79
N GLU A 42 -10.79 19.83 14.74
CA GLU A 42 -11.02 21.27 14.58
C GLU A 42 -11.52 21.61 13.18
N LYS A 43 -10.89 21.05 12.14
CA LYS A 43 -11.18 21.42 10.73
C LYS A 43 -12.24 20.54 10.08
N ASN A 44 -12.40 19.28 10.52
CA ASN A 44 -13.25 18.26 9.91
C ASN A 44 -12.95 18.01 8.41
N GLU A 45 -11.76 18.43 7.97
CA GLU A 45 -11.27 18.30 6.60
C GLU A 45 -9.75 18.37 6.57
N TYR A 46 -9.15 17.95 5.45
CA TYR A 46 -7.72 18.16 5.20
C TYR A 46 -7.43 18.29 3.70
N PRO A 47 -6.36 19.02 3.31
CA PRO A 47 -5.98 19.19 1.93
C PRO A 47 -5.25 17.96 1.38
N LEU A 48 -5.60 17.61 0.15
CA LEU A 48 -4.95 16.59 -0.65
C LEU A 48 -4.42 17.23 -1.94
N TYR A 49 -3.14 17.08 -2.20
CA TYR A 49 -2.47 17.62 -3.37
C TYR A 49 -2.19 16.49 -4.37
N ILE A 50 -2.86 16.52 -5.52
CA ILE A 50 -2.68 15.53 -6.58
C ILE A 50 -1.65 16.07 -7.57
N THR A 51 -0.60 15.28 -7.82
CA THR A 51 0.43 15.66 -8.81
C THR A 51 -0.08 15.36 -10.21
N ARG A 52 -0.37 16.38 -10.98
CA ARG A 52 -0.87 16.25 -12.36
C ARG A 52 -0.16 17.25 -13.27
N ASP A 53 0.31 16.79 -14.42
CA ASP A 53 0.90 17.62 -15.48
C ASP A 53 2.05 18.55 -14.99
N GLY A 54 2.81 18.09 -13.99
CA GLY A 54 3.92 18.84 -13.40
C GLY A 54 3.50 19.88 -12.35
N GLU A 55 2.23 19.89 -11.95
CA GLU A 55 1.67 20.80 -10.95
C GLU A 55 0.99 20.05 -9.80
N TYR A 56 0.77 20.76 -8.69
CA TYR A 56 -0.02 20.26 -7.55
C TYR A 56 -1.45 20.80 -7.64
N GLU A 57 -2.39 19.92 -8.00
CA GLU A 57 -3.82 20.21 -7.93
C GLU A 57 -4.31 20.03 -6.49
N ARG A 58 -4.69 21.12 -5.82
CA ARG A 58 -5.22 21.07 -4.46
C ARG A 58 -6.71 20.71 -4.45
N THR A 59 -7.05 19.65 -3.75
CA THR A 59 -8.43 19.25 -3.39
C THR A 59 -8.57 19.14 -1.88
N VAL A 60 -9.79 18.98 -1.38
CA VAL A 60 -10.06 18.84 0.06
C VAL A 60 -10.85 17.58 0.31
N VAL A 61 -10.39 16.79 1.26
CA VAL A 61 -11.13 15.63 1.79
C VAL A 61 -11.90 16.11 3.01
N THR A 62 -13.22 16.05 2.94
CA THR A 62 -14.14 16.54 3.95
C THR A 62 -14.84 15.40 4.69
N ASN A 63 -15.63 15.74 5.71
CA ASN A 63 -16.45 14.80 6.49
C ASN A 63 -15.57 13.79 7.26
N VAL A 64 -14.57 14.31 7.93
CA VAL A 64 -13.62 13.53 8.74
C VAL A 64 -13.57 14.03 10.18
N GLY A 65 -13.20 13.15 11.08
CA GLY A 65 -12.88 13.45 12.48
C GLY A 65 -11.84 12.44 12.97
N ALA A 66 -11.46 12.51 14.23
CA ALA A 66 -10.49 11.59 14.80
C ALA A 66 -10.77 11.27 16.26
N VAL A 67 -10.31 10.10 16.71
CA VAL A 67 -10.22 9.71 18.12
C VAL A 67 -8.76 9.45 18.49
N ASP A 68 -8.41 9.72 19.74
CA ASP A 68 -7.08 9.39 20.25
C ASP A 68 -6.92 7.88 20.37
N GLY A 69 -5.96 7.32 19.66
CA GLY A 69 -5.64 5.90 19.70
C GLY A 69 -5.12 5.41 21.07
N LYS A 70 -4.81 6.31 21.99
CA LYS A 70 -4.47 6.01 23.38
C LYS A 70 -5.70 5.84 24.28
N ASP A 71 -6.89 6.18 23.79
CA ASP A 71 -8.17 5.95 24.46
C ASP A 71 -8.88 4.70 23.89
N PRO A 72 -8.69 3.52 24.51
CA PRO A 72 -9.24 2.28 23.98
C PRO A 72 -10.78 2.25 23.98
N GLU A 73 -11.44 3.01 24.87
CA GLU A 73 -12.90 3.10 24.91
C GLU A 73 -13.43 3.89 23.70
N ALA A 74 -12.88 5.06 23.42
CA ALA A 74 -13.25 5.86 22.26
C ALA A 74 -12.99 5.11 20.95
N VAL A 75 -11.87 4.37 20.86
CA VAL A 75 -11.57 3.52 19.70
C VAL A 75 -12.61 2.41 19.54
N ALA A 76 -12.94 1.71 20.64
CA ALA A 76 -13.93 0.63 20.62
C ALA A 76 -15.32 1.15 20.24
N ASP A 77 -15.72 2.34 20.71
CA ASP A 77 -16.98 2.98 20.33
C ASP A 77 -17.03 3.34 18.84
N ALA A 78 -15.94 3.90 18.29
CA ALA A 78 -15.86 4.20 16.87
C ALA A 78 -16.00 2.94 16.00
N ILE A 79 -15.32 1.84 16.39
CA ILE A 79 -15.40 0.55 15.68
C ILE A 79 -16.79 -0.08 15.84
N ALA A 80 -17.42 0.03 17.01
CA ALA A 80 -18.76 -0.51 17.25
C ALA A 80 -19.80 0.08 16.29
N GLU A 81 -19.65 1.35 15.93
CA GLU A 81 -20.58 2.08 15.06
C GLU A 81 -20.19 2.08 13.57
N ALA A 82 -19.04 1.52 13.21
CA ALA A 82 -18.55 1.54 11.84
C ALA A 82 -19.34 0.62 10.89
N ASP A 83 -19.51 1.08 9.65
CA ASP A 83 -20.01 0.28 8.53
C ASP A 83 -18.86 -0.39 7.76
N ILE A 84 -17.66 0.23 7.80
CA ILE A 84 -16.42 -0.31 7.25
C ILE A 84 -15.23 0.22 8.04
N MET A 85 -14.13 -0.54 8.02
CA MET A 85 -12.88 -0.14 8.65
C MET A 85 -11.71 -0.39 7.69
N ALA A 86 -10.62 0.38 7.83
CA ALA A 86 -9.34 0.10 7.19
C ALA A 86 -8.17 0.37 8.14
N THR A 87 -7.03 -0.29 7.90
CA THR A 87 -5.78 -0.07 8.65
C THR A 87 -4.65 0.33 7.72
N ALA A 88 -3.82 1.28 8.14
CA ALA A 88 -2.56 1.65 7.51
C ALA A 88 -1.62 2.26 8.56
N VAL A 89 -1.21 1.47 9.53
CA VAL A 89 -0.39 1.88 10.68
C VAL A 89 1.07 1.43 10.57
N GLY A 90 1.34 0.52 9.67
CA GLY A 90 2.63 -0.17 9.55
C GLY A 90 2.66 -1.49 10.35
N VAL A 91 3.28 -2.51 9.76
CA VAL A 91 3.27 -3.91 10.26
C VAL A 91 3.66 -4.02 11.74
N ASN A 92 4.67 -3.27 12.17
CA ASN A 92 5.17 -3.32 13.54
C ASN A 92 4.18 -2.77 14.58
N VAL A 93 3.19 -1.99 14.14
CA VAL A 93 2.16 -1.37 14.99
C VAL A 93 0.94 -2.26 15.15
N LEU A 94 0.69 -3.22 14.26
CA LEU A 94 -0.49 -4.10 14.27
C LEU A 94 -0.75 -4.76 15.64
N LYS A 95 0.30 -5.21 16.30
CA LYS A 95 0.20 -5.82 17.65
C LYS A 95 -0.36 -4.88 18.73
N PHE A 96 -0.21 -3.56 18.55
CA PHE A 96 -0.67 -2.58 19.54
C PHE A 96 -2.13 -2.16 19.29
N ILE A 97 -2.64 -2.32 18.07
CA ILE A 97 -4.03 -1.99 17.74
C ILE A 97 -4.99 -3.17 17.94
N ALA A 98 -4.47 -4.37 18.10
CA ALA A 98 -5.27 -5.59 18.23
C ALA A 98 -6.22 -5.56 19.44
N ALA A 99 -5.73 -5.18 20.62
CA ALA A 99 -6.55 -5.12 21.83
C ALA A 99 -7.67 -4.05 21.77
N PRO A 100 -7.41 -2.80 21.30
CA PRO A 100 -8.48 -1.83 21.04
C PRO A 100 -9.53 -2.32 20.03
N ILE A 101 -9.10 -2.99 18.94
CA ILE A 101 -10.05 -3.56 17.97
C ILE A 101 -10.89 -4.66 18.62
N ALA A 102 -10.30 -5.54 19.43
CA ALA A 102 -11.05 -6.55 20.19
C ALA A 102 -12.11 -5.92 21.12
N GLY A 103 -11.81 -4.75 21.71
CA GLY A 103 -12.80 -3.96 22.44
C GLY A 103 -14.01 -3.57 21.58
N GLY A 104 -13.76 -3.15 20.34
CA GLY A 104 -14.80 -2.86 19.34
C GLY A 104 -15.62 -4.10 18.96
N VAL A 105 -14.96 -5.27 18.80
CA VAL A 105 -15.65 -6.56 18.55
C VAL A 105 -16.64 -6.86 19.67
N LYS A 106 -16.21 -6.78 20.93
CA LYS A 106 -17.06 -7.03 22.11
C LYS A 106 -18.27 -6.09 22.17
N LYS A 107 -18.07 -4.80 21.90
CA LYS A 107 -19.16 -3.82 21.85
C LYS A 107 -20.13 -4.10 20.70
N ARG A 108 -19.64 -4.48 19.51
CA ARG A 108 -20.53 -4.87 18.39
C ARG A 108 -21.37 -6.10 18.73
N MET A 109 -20.75 -7.12 19.31
CA MET A 109 -21.45 -8.33 19.76
C MET A 109 -22.55 -7.99 20.77
N ALA A 110 -22.22 -7.21 21.81
CA ALA A 110 -23.17 -6.79 22.83
C ALA A 110 -24.34 -5.96 22.26
N ASN A 111 -24.11 -5.18 21.21
CA ASN A 111 -25.11 -4.36 20.54
C ASN A 111 -25.85 -5.09 19.40
N GLY A 112 -25.59 -6.38 19.17
CA GLY A 112 -26.23 -7.16 18.11
C GLY A 112 -25.94 -6.61 16.70
N LYS A 113 -24.78 -5.97 16.48
CA LYS A 113 -24.40 -5.42 15.17
C LYS A 113 -24.02 -6.54 14.20
N GLY A 114 -24.32 -6.33 12.93
CA GLY A 114 -23.95 -7.23 11.84
C GLY A 114 -22.48 -7.12 11.40
N PRO A 115 -22.17 -7.65 10.22
CA PRO A 115 -20.79 -7.73 9.70
C PRO A 115 -20.04 -6.40 9.68
N LEU A 116 -18.73 -6.47 9.90
CA LEU A 116 -17.76 -5.38 9.68
C LEU A 116 -16.58 -5.91 8.86
N ASN A 117 -16.26 -5.25 7.76
CA ASN A 117 -15.09 -5.58 6.96
C ASN A 117 -13.94 -4.62 7.27
N ILE A 118 -12.75 -5.18 7.45
CA ILE A 118 -11.51 -4.45 7.71
C ILE A 118 -10.61 -4.59 6.49
N ILE A 119 -10.42 -3.50 5.74
CA ILE A 119 -9.47 -3.46 4.62
C ILE A 119 -8.07 -3.28 5.21
N VAL A 120 -7.21 -4.30 5.05
CA VAL A 120 -5.86 -4.32 5.62
C VAL A 120 -4.87 -3.77 4.59
N CYS A 121 -4.41 -2.52 4.81
CA CYS A 121 -3.57 -1.77 3.88
C CYS A 121 -2.08 -1.80 4.28
N GLU A 122 -1.61 -2.93 4.78
CA GLU A 122 -0.25 -3.09 5.27
C GLU A 122 0.68 -3.69 4.22
N ASN A 123 1.97 -3.31 4.26
CA ASN A 123 2.96 -3.83 3.31
C ASN A 123 3.61 -5.13 3.83
N LYS A 124 2.79 -6.15 4.00
CA LYS A 124 3.19 -7.50 4.44
C LYS A 124 2.28 -8.52 3.78
N ILE A 125 2.85 -9.61 3.29
CA ILE A 125 2.07 -10.77 2.81
C ILE A 125 1.32 -11.36 4.01
N ASP A 126 0.07 -11.76 3.81
CA ASP A 126 -0.83 -12.30 4.85
C ASP A 126 -1.01 -11.36 6.06
N ALA A 127 -0.95 -10.03 5.84
CA ALA A 127 -1.19 -9.07 6.91
C ALA A 127 -2.61 -9.16 7.50
N ASN A 128 -3.58 -9.55 6.68
CA ASN A 128 -4.96 -9.81 7.06
C ASN A 128 -5.07 -10.98 8.06
N VAL A 129 -4.42 -12.10 7.77
CA VAL A 129 -4.36 -13.27 8.68
C VAL A 129 -3.62 -12.90 9.97
N TYR A 130 -2.48 -12.24 9.85
CA TYR A 130 -1.70 -11.80 11.00
C TYR A 130 -2.49 -10.86 11.94
N LEU A 131 -3.22 -9.90 11.39
CA LEU A 131 -4.06 -9.00 12.21
C LEU A 131 -5.24 -9.74 12.85
N HIS A 132 -5.90 -10.63 12.10
CA HIS A 132 -6.97 -11.48 12.62
C HIS A 132 -6.51 -12.25 13.87
N ASP A 133 -5.39 -12.97 13.77
CA ASP A 133 -4.85 -13.79 14.85
C ASP A 133 -4.51 -12.98 16.10
N LEU A 134 -3.88 -11.80 15.91
CA LEU A 134 -3.58 -10.87 17.00
C LEU A 134 -4.84 -10.37 17.73
N ILE A 135 -5.95 -10.12 17.01
CA ILE A 135 -7.21 -9.70 17.62
C ILE A 135 -7.84 -10.88 18.35
N ALA A 136 -7.84 -12.08 17.76
CA ALA A 136 -8.41 -13.28 18.34
C ALA A 136 -7.76 -13.67 19.69
N GLU A 137 -6.46 -13.35 19.89
CA GLU A 137 -5.76 -13.57 21.17
C GLU A 137 -6.41 -12.78 22.35
N ASN A 138 -7.16 -11.70 22.05
CA ASN A 138 -7.82 -10.84 23.04
C ASN A 138 -9.30 -11.15 23.27
N LEU A 139 -9.81 -12.23 22.68
CA LEU A 139 -11.21 -12.64 22.71
C LEU A 139 -11.39 -13.99 23.42
N ASN A 140 -12.50 -14.18 24.14
CA ASN A 140 -12.91 -15.47 24.64
C ASN A 140 -13.58 -16.32 23.53
N ASP A 141 -13.96 -17.57 23.81
CA ASP A 141 -14.45 -18.51 22.78
C ASP A 141 -15.78 -18.05 22.15
N GLU A 142 -16.70 -17.43 22.90
CA GLU A 142 -17.97 -16.90 22.39
C GLU A 142 -17.72 -15.66 21.50
N GLU A 143 -16.86 -14.77 21.97
CA GLU A 143 -16.44 -13.57 21.22
C GLU A 143 -15.70 -13.95 19.92
N LYS A 144 -14.87 -15.01 19.94
CA LYS A 144 -14.20 -15.55 18.74
C LYS A 144 -15.20 -16.07 17.73
N ALA A 145 -16.18 -16.85 18.17
CA ALA A 145 -17.21 -17.36 17.27
C ALA A 145 -17.97 -16.22 16.56
N TYR A 146 -18.36 -15.18 17.30
CA TYR A 146 -18.98 -13.99 16.71
C TYR A 146 -18.00 -13.26 15.75
N PHE A 147 -16.74 -13.12 16.14
CA PHE A 147 -15.70 -12.47 15.36
C PHE A 147 -15.47 -13.17 14.02
N ASP A 148 -15.27 -14.48 14.02
CA ASP A 148 -15.05 -15.28 12.82
C ASP A 148 -16.26 -15.26 11.87
N GLU A 149 -17.47 -15.18 12.41
CA GLU A 149 -18.69 -15.10 11.62
C GLU A 149 -18.88 -13.71 10.98
N ASN A 150 -18.60 -12.64 11.75
CA ASN A 150 -19.04 -11.28 11.40
C ASN A 150 -17.90 -10.35 10.93
N PHE A 151 -16.62 -10.72 11.06
CA PHE A 151 -15.54 -9.84 10.63
C PHE A 151 -14.85 -10.36 9.38
N GLY A 152 -14.82 -9.54 8.32
CA GLY A 152 -14.04 -9.80 7.11
C GLY A 152 -12.69 -9.11 7.18
N PHE A 153 -11.62 -9.85 6.91
CA PHE A 153 -10.25 -9.32 6.83
C PHE A 153 -9.82 -9.25 5.37
N VAL A 154 -10.08 -8.12 4.76
CA VAL A 154 -9.96 -7.91 3.33
C VAL A 154 -8.55 -7.46 2.99
N GLU A 155 -7.81 -8.30 2.29
CA GLU A 155 -6.50 -7.93 1.78
C GLU A 155 -6.61 -6.89 0.66
N ALA A 156 -5.68 -5.92 0.63
CA ALA A 156 -5.67 -4.86 -0.36
C ALA A 156 -4.29 -4.68 -1.00
N SER A 157 -4.28 -4.39 -2.30
CA SER A 157 -3.06 -4.10 -3.04
C SER A 157 -2.86 -2.58 -3.14
N ILE A 158 -2.00 -2.03 -2.27
CA ILE A 158 -1.72 -0.60 -2.21
C ILE A 158 -0.70 -0.22 -3.27
N GLY A 159 -1.19 0.25 -4.41
CA GLY A 159 -0.36 0.63 -5.57
C GLY A 159 -0.17 2.13 -5.76
N ARG A 160 -0.84 2.99 -4.99
CA ARG A 160 -0.69 4.46 -5.08
C ARG A 160 0.62 4.91 -4.47
N MET A 161 1.38 5.72 -5.20
CA MET A 161 2.58 6.38 -4.69
C MET A 161 2.18 7.65 -3.92
N VAL A 162 2.67 7.75 -2.69
CA VAL A 162 2.44 8.89 -1.80
C VAL A 162 3.81 9.44 -1.40
N PRO A 163 4.30 10.45 -2.11
CA PRO A 163 5.60 11.05 -1.83
C PRO A 163 5.61 11.82 -0.52
N ALA A 164 6.80 12.23 -0.09
CA ALA A 164 6.93 13.17 1.02
C ALA A 164 6.29 14.51 0.63
N THR A 165 5.42 15.05 1.49
CA THR A 165 4.85 16.37 1.27
C THR A 165 5.94 17.43 1.36
N PRO A 166 6.07 18.33 0.35
CA PRO A 166 7.04 19.42 0.38
C PRO A 166 6.95 20.27 1.66
N ALA A 167 8.10 20.67 2.19
CA ALA A 167 8.17 21.41 3.45
C ALA A 167 7.35 22.70 3.45
N GLU A 168 7.32 23.42 2.32
CA GLU A 168 6.53 24.66 2.13
C GLU A 168 5.02 24.42 2.20
N ILE A 169 4.53 23.29 1.67
CA ILE A 169 3.12 22.89 1.78
C ILE A 169 2.83 22.49 3.22
N LYS A 170 3.67 21.64 3.81
CA LYS A 170 3.50 21.14 5.17
C LYS A 170 3.54 22.25 6.23
N ALA A 171 4.34 23.29 6.00
CA ALA A 171 4.41 24.45 6.92
C ALA A 171 3.12 25.29 6.92
N LYS A 172 2.39 25.34 5.79
CA LYS A 172 1.12 26.07 5.67
C LYS A 172 -0.09 25.20 6.06
N GLU A 173 -0.03 23.93 5.73
CA GLU A 173 -1.11 22.95 5.88
C GLU A 173 -0.55 21.66 6.46
N PRO A 174 -0.42 21.53 7.80
CA PRO A 174 0.24 20.40 8.46
C PRO A 174 -0.36 19.03 8.14
N LEU A 175 -1.69 18.97 7.87
CA LEU A 175 -2.40 17.76 7.47
C LEU A 175 -2.28 17.42 5.99
N ALA A 176 -1.69 18.30 5.17
CA ALA A 176 -1.57 18.08 3.73
C ALA A 176 -0.84 16.77 3.40
N VAL A 177 -1.34 16.08 2.38
CA VAL A 177 -0.68 14.90 1.79
C VAL A 177 -0.61 15.09 0.28
N CYS A 178 0.58 14.81 -0.29
CA CYS A 178 0.76 14.79 -1.74
C CYS A 178 0.61 13.37 -2.27
N VAL A 179 -0.06 13.21 -3.40
CA VAL A 179 -0.35 11.91 -4.01
C VAL A 179 -0.28 11.99 -5.53
N GLU A 180 0.00 10.87 -6.17
CA GLU A 180 -0.17 10.74 -7.62
C GLU A 180 -1.65 10.63 -8.03
N PRO A 181 -2.00 10.77 -9.32
CA PRO A 181 -3.38 10.62 -9.81
C PRO A 181 -3.94 9.22 -9.68
N PHE A 182 -3.10 8.17 -9.76
CA PHE A 182 -3.54 6.77 -9.63
C PHE A 182 -4.30 6.57 -8.32
N CYS A 183 -5.52 6.05 -8.39
CA CYS A 183 -6.43 5.99 -7.25
C CYS A 183 -7.31 4.73 -7.25
N THR A 184 -6.80 3.60 -7.79
CA THR A 184 -7.52 2.32 -7.80
C THR A 184 -7.05 1.45 -6.64
N LEU A 185 -8.00 0.90 -5.88
CA LEU A 185 -7.77 0.02 -4.73
C LEU A 185 -8.29 -1.39 -5.02
N PRO A 186 -7.45 -2.31 -5.53
CA PRO A 186 -7.82 -3.71 -5.61
C PRO A 186 -7.93 -4.33 -4.22
N VAL A 187 -8.99 -5.12 -4.01
CA VAL A 187 -9.28 -5.79 -2.74
C VAL A 187 -9.76 -7.22 -2.99
N ASP A 188 -9.49 -8.11 -2.04
CA ASP A 188 -9.97 -9.49 -2.10
C ASP A 188 -11.49 -9.55 -1.89
N SER A 189 -12.22 -9.86 -2.96
CA SER A 189 -13.68 -9.96 -2.91
C SER A 189 -14.19 -11.17 -2.11
N ALA A 190 -13.39 -12.22 -1.95
CA ALA A 190 -13.78 -13.43 -1.24
C ALA A 190 -13.73 -13.26 0.29
N ALA A 191 -12.98 -12.28 0.78
CA ALA A 191 -12.79 -12.05 2.22
C ALA A 191 -13.91 -11.22 2.88
N PHE A 192 -14.84 -10.64 2.09
CA PHE A 192 -15.93 -9.84 2.63
C PHE A 192 -16.99 -10.70 3.34
N LYS A 193 -17.46 -10.21 4.48
CA LYS A 193 -18.63 -10.73 5.21
C LYS A 193 -19.85 -9.85 4.93
N GLY A 194 -21.03 -10.47 4.77
CA GLY A 194 -22.29 -9.80 4.49
C GLY A 194 -22.42 -9.35 3.03
N GLY A 195 -21.77 -8.31 2.63
CA GLY A 195 -21.81 -7.80 1.27
C GLY A 195 -20.62 -6.89 0.98
N ILE A 196 -20.28 -6.74 -0.31
CA ILE A 196 -19.21 -5.83 -0.74
C ILE A 196 -19.81 -4.42 -0.84
N PRO A 197 -19.31 -3.44 -0.07
CA PRO A 197 -19.81 -2.08 -0.13
C PRO A 197 -19.41 -1.41 -1.45
N GLU A 198 -20.26 -0.54 -1.95
CA GLU A 198 -19.95 0.26 -3.13
C GLU A 198 -19.05 1.44 -2.73
N ILE A 199 -17.76 1.32 -3.00
CA ILE A 199 -16.75 2.35 -2.75
C ILE A 199 -16.11 2.74 -4.09
N LYS A 200 -16.11 4.05 -4.40
CA LYS A 200 -15.49 4.56 -5.63
C LYS A 200 -14.03 4.13 -5.73
N ASN A 201 -13.64 3.67 -6.91
CA ASN A 201 -12.29 3.19 -7.24
C ASN A 201 -11.81 1.97 -6.43
N MET A 202 -12.65 1.37 -5.61
CA MET A 202 -12.38 0.03 -5.07
C MET A 202 -12.67 -0.99 -6.16
N LEU A 203 -11.76 -1.94 -6.34
CA LEU A 203 -11.84 -3.01 -7.34
C LEU A 203 -11.84 -4.37 -6.63
N PRO A 204 -13.02 -4.91 -6.29
CA PRO A 204 -13.13 -6.27 -5.76
C PRO A 204 -12.74 -7.30 -6.81
N TYR A 205 -11.88 -8.25 -6.44
CA TYR A 205 -11.38 -9.28 -7.36
C TYR A 205 -11.10 -10.59 -6.62
N ALA A 206 -11.32 -11.71 -7.28
CA ALA A 206 -10.92 -13.05 -6.81
C ALA A 206 -10.58 -13.94 -8.02
N PRO A 207 -9.55 -14.79 -7.92
CA PRO A 207 -8.62 -14.96 -6.80
C PRO A 207 -7.65 -13.77 -6.68
N PHE A 208 -7.36 -13.33 -5.45
CA PHE A 208 -6.65 -12.06 -5.20
C PHE A 208 -5.13 -12.13 -5.37
N GLU A 209 -4.56 -13.34 -5.37
CA GLU A 209 -3.11 -13.57 -5.52
C GLU A 209 -2.51 -12.89 -6.75
N LEU A 210 -3.27 -12.81 -7.85
CA LEU A 210 -2.85 -12.08 -9.04
C LEU A 210 -2.49 -10.62 -8.72
N TYR A 211 -3.30 -9.93 -7.91
CA TYR A 211 -3.05 -8.52 -7.58
C TYR A 211 -1.91 -8.33 -6.60
N ILE A 212 -1.69 -9.28 -5.69
CA ILE A 212 -0.52 -9.31 -4.80
C ILE A 212 0.75 -9.48 -5.64
N GLU A 213 0.79 -10.50 -6.50
CA GLU A 213 1.93 -10.77 -7.35
C GLU A 213 2.16 -9.68 -8.40
N ARG A 214 1.11 -9.12 -8.99
CA ARG A 214 1.22 -7.97 -9.90
C ARG A 214 1.90 -6.78 -9.24
N LYS A 215 1.50 -6.45 -7.99
CA LYS A 215 2.18 -5.40 -7.24
C LYS A 215 3.64 -5.75 -6.98
N LEU A 216 3.90 -6.97 -6.52
CA LEU A 216 5.25 -7.37 -6.09
C LEU A 216 6.18 -7.57 -7.29
N TYR A 217 5.75 -8.32 -8.30
CA TYR A 217 6.57 -8.76 -9.42
C TYR A 217 6.51 -7.86 -10.66
N MET A 218 5.58 -6.91 -10.73
CA MET A 218 5.59 -5.86 -11.75
C MET A 218 5.95 -4.50 -11.16
N HIS A 219 5.09 -3.91 -10.30
CA HIS A 219 5.31 -2.56 -9.78
C HIS A 219 6.60 -2.48 -8.94
N ASN A 220 6.70 -3.26 -7.87
CA ASN A 220 7.87 -3.18 -6.97
C ASN A 220 9.16 -3.66 -7.65
N MET A 221 9.08 -4.65 -8.55
CA MET A 221 10.20 -5.15 -9.34
C MET A 221 10.75 -4.08 -10.27
N SER A 222 9.91 -3.48 -11.12
CA SER A 222 10.35 -2.48 -12.09
C SER A 222 10.80 -1.18 -11.44
N HIS A 223 10.16 -0.78 -10.34
CA HIS A 223 10.57 0.39 -9.56
C HIS A 223 11.98 0.22 -8.98
N ALA A 224 12.27 -0.96 -8.41
CA ALA A 224 13.61 -1.29 -7.93
C ALA A 224 14.63 -1.41 -9.08
N THR A 225 14.26 -1.99 -10.22
CA THR A 225 15.10 -2.07 -11.42
C THR A 225 15.48 -0.68 -11.91
N CYS A 226 14.53 0.27 -11.99
CA CYS A 226 14.82 1.66 -12.33
C CYS A 226 15.79 2.30 -11.33
N ALA A 227 15.62 2.04 -10.02
CA ALA A 227 16.51 2.58 -9.00
C ALA A 227 17.94 2.01 -9.13
N TYR A 228 18.07 0.70 -9.28
CA TYR A 228 19.39 0.05 -9.36
C TYR A 228 20.15 0.44 -10.61
N LEU A 229 19.49 0.42 -11.77
CA LEU A 229 20.11 0.90 -13.02
C LEU A 229 20.40 2.40 -12.96
N GLY A 230 19.47 3.20 -12.42
CA GLY A 230 19.65 4.63 -12.24
C GLY A 230 20.86 4.98 -11.37
N PHE A 231 21.10 4.20 -10.32
CA PHE A 231 22.32 4.33 -9.49
C PHE A 231 23.60 4.11 -10.30
N LEU A 232 23.65 3.04 -11.11
CA LEU A 232 24.82 2.74 -11.96
C LEU A 232 25.07 3.80 -13.03
N PHE A 233 24.02 4.53 -13.45
CA PHE A 233 24.12 5.63 -14.41
C PHE A 233 24.31 7.01 -13.75
N GLY A 234 24.37 7.08 -12.41
CA GLY A 234 24.62 8.32 -11.66
C GLY A 234 23.42 9.26 -11.56
N TYR A 235 22.20 8.76 -11.69
CA TYR A 235 20.98 9.53 -11.48
C TYR A 235 20.64 9.66 -10.00
N GLU A 236 19.91 10.70 -9.63
CA GLU A 236 19.46 10.97 -8.26
C GLU A 236 17.99 10.56 -8.05
N TYR A 237 17.14 10.77 -9.06
CA TYR A 237 15.70 10.54 -8.99
C TYR A 237 15.22 9.47 -9.95
N ILE A 238 14.14 8.78 -9.57
CA ILE A 238 13.50 7.73 -10.39
C ILE A 238 13.04 8.29 -11.74
N TRP A 239 12.47 9.50 -11.78
CA TRP A 239 12.02 10.09 -13.04
C TRP A 239 13.17 10.31 -14.04
N GLN A 240 14.37 10.59 -13.57
CA GLN A 240 15.56 10.71 -14.44
C GLN A 240 15.92 9.35 -15.03
N ALA A 241 15.96 8.31 -14.19
CA ALA A 241 16.23 6.94 -14.63
C ALA A 241 15.16 6.43 -15.60
N ALA A 242 13.87 6.67 -15.30
CA ALA A 242 12.76 6.26 -16.16
C ALA A 242 12.71 7.00 -17.51
N SER A 243 13.25 8.22 -17.57
CA SER A 243 13.38 9.00 -18.82
C SER A 243 14.58 8.60 -19.68
N ASP A 244 15.58 7.88 -19.13
CA ASP A 244 16.68 7.32 -19.93
C ASP A 244 16.19 6.14 -20.76
N ILE A 245 16.28 6.26 -22.09
CA ILE A 245 15.74 5.26 -23.03
C ILE A 245 16.30 3.85 -22.80
N ARG A 246 17.55 3.72 -22.33
CA ARG A 246 18.20 2.44 -22.06
C ARG A 246 17.59 1.76 -20.85
N ILE A 247 17.41 2.52 -19.76
CA ILE A 247 16.79 2.04 -18.52
C ILE A 247 15.31 1.74 -18.76
N ARG A 248 14.60 2.65 -19.44
CA ARG A 248 13.19 2.49 -19.79
C ARG A 248 12.95 1.23 -20.62
N TYR A 249 13.82 0.96 -21.61
CA TYR A 249 13.73 -0.26 -22.41
C TYR A 249 13.89 -1.51 -21.55
N ILE A 250 14.90 -1.57 -20.67
CA ILE A 250 15.13 -2.73 -19.79
C ILE A 250 13.95 -2.89 -18.83
N ALA A 251 13.46 -1.82 -18.21
CA ALA A 251 12.34 -1.85 -17.28
C ALA A 251 11.04 -2.32 -17.96
N LEU A 252 10.74 -1.84 -19.18
CA LEU A 252 9.59 -2.28 -19.96
C LEU A 252 9.68 -3.76 -20.35
N ALA A 253 10.85 -4.20 -20.80
CA ALA A 253 11.08 -5.59 -21.17
C ALA A 253 10.94 -6.53 -19.94
N ALA A 254 11.47 -6.15 -18.79
CA ALA A 254 11.30 -6.89 -17.53
C ALA A 254 9.84 -6.92 -17.08
N LEU A 255 9.11 -5.82 -17.24
CA LEU A 255 7.66 -5.75 -16.97
C LEU A 255 6.88 -6.73 -17.86
N ASN A 256 7.23 -6.81 -19.14
CA ASN A 256 6.55 -7.72 -20.09
C ASN A 256 6.88 -9.18 -19.79
N GLU A 257 8.15 -9.51 -19.46
CA GLU A 257 8.51 -10.87 -19.00
C GLU A 257 7.69 -11.27 -17.76
N SER A 258 7.55 -10.36 -16.79
CA SER A 258 6.73 -10.59 -15.61
C SER A 258 5.24 -10.70 -15.93
N ALA A 259 4.71 -9.87 -16.83
CA ALA A 259 3.31 -9.91 -17.27
C ALA A 259 2.98 -11.26 -17.93
N GLU A 260 3.85 -11.78 -18.80
CA GLU A 260 3.68 -13.11 -19.41
C GLU A 260 3.69 -14.23 -18.36
N ALA A 261 4.61 -14.16 -17.38
CA ALA A 261 4.70 -15.14 -16.31
C ALA A 261 3.45 -15.14 -15.42
N LEU A 262 2.95 -13.96 -15.03
CA LEU A 262 1.72 -13.83 -14.24
C LEU A 262 0.48 -14.26 -15.01
N SER A 263 0.34 -13.86 -16.28
CA SER A 263 -0.74 -14.28 -17.16
C SER A 263 -0.82 -15.81 -17.25
N LYS A 264 0.32 -16.46 -17.51
CA LYS A 264 0.41 -17.91 -17.63
C LYS A 264 0.14 -18.62 -16.29
N HIS A 265 0.71 -18.11 -15.20
CA HIS A 265 0.57 -18.73 -13.87
C HIS A 265 -0.88 -18.69 -13.38
N HIS A 266 -1.51 -17.52 -13.49
CA HIS A 266 -2.88 -17.30 -13.00
C HIS A 266 -3.97 -17.60 -14.04
N ASN A 267 -3.59 -18.04 -15.26
CA ASN A 267 -4.50 -18.18 -16.37
C ASN A 267 -5.37 -16.92 -16.60
N ALA A 268 -4.73 -15.75 -16.50
CA ALA A 268 -5.36 -14.44 -16.62
C ALA A 268 -5.10 -13.80 -17.97
N ASP A 269 -6.00 -12.90 -18.41
CA ASP A 269 -5.77 -12.11 -19.62
C ASP A 269 -4.50 -11.26 -19.46
N ILE A 270 -3.65 -11.31 -20.48
CA ILE A 270 -2.39 -10.57 -20.50
C ILE A 270 -2.59 -9.08 -20.77
N ALA A 271 -3.64 -8.69 -21.50
CA ALA A 271 -3.82 -7.31 -21.95
C ALA A 271 -3.85 -6.30 -20.78
N PRO A 272 -4.60 -6.50 -19.67
CA PRO A 272 -4.56 -5.60 -18.53
C PRO A 272 -3.19 -5.53 -17.83
N LEU A 273 -2.38 -6.59 -17.90
CA LEU A 273 -1.03 -6.62 -17.34
C LEU A 273 -0.07 -5.79 -18.19
N ILE A 274 -0.18 -5.87 -19.52
CA ILE A 274 0.61 -5.03 -20.44
C ILE A 274 0.22 -3.56 -20.30
N GLU A 275 -1.08 -3.24 -20.22
CA GLU A 275 -1.54 -1.86 -19.93
C GLU A 275 -0.94 -1.34 -18.63
N HIS A 276 -0.91 -2.18 -17.60
CA HIS A 276 -0.29 -1.82 -16.31
C HIS A 276 1.23 -1.57 -16.43
N SER A 277 1.94 -2.26 -17.34
CA SER A 277 3.36 -2.00 -17.62
C SER A 277 3.59 -0.57 -18.13
N PHE A 278 2.75 -0.11 -19.05
CA PHE A 278 2.82 1.26 -19.58
C PHE A 278 2.40 2.30 -18.55
N ASP A 279 1.34 2.02 -17.77
CA ASP A 279 0.90 2.89 -16.67
C ASP A 279 2.03 3.13 -15.67
N LEU A 280 2.71 2.07 -15.23
CA LEU A 280 3.82 2.18 -14.27
C LEU A 280 4.96 3.09 -14.80
N LEU A 281 5.40 2.89 -16.05
CA LEU A 281 6.46 3.70 -16.61
C LEU A 281 6.06 5.17 -16.76
N THR A 282 4.79 5.44 -17.10
CA THR A 282 4.26 6.80 -17.15
C THR A 282 4.24 7.44 -15.77
N ARG A 283 3.88 6.69 -14.73
CA ARG A 283 3.86 7.17 -13.35
C ARG A 283 5.27 7.46 -12.82
N TYR A 284 6.29 6.70 -13.24
CA TYR A 284 7.68 6.94 -12.87
C TYR A 284 8.25 8.23 -13.47
N ASP A 285 7.71 8.73 -14.57
CA ASP A 285 8.10 10.03 -15.16
C ASP A 285 7.66 11.24 -14.32
N ASN A 286 6.84 11.05 -13.30
CA ASN A 286 6.30 12.13 -12.48
C ASN A 286 7.36 12.74 -11.55
N LYS A 287 7.88 13.90 -11.94
CA LYS A 287 8.93 14.64 -11.21
C LYS A 287 8.51 15.07 -9.80
N LEU A 288 7.21 15.36 -9.61
CA LEU A 288 6.69 15.85 -8.34
C LEU A 288 6.62 14.76 -7.25
N LEU A 289 6.76 13.48 -7.62
CA LEU A 289 6.94 12.42 -6.64
C LEU A 289 8.27 12.55 -5.89
N ALA A 290 9.26 13.23 -6.49
CA ALA A 290 10.58 13.46 -5.92
C ALA A 290 11.21 12.18 -5.32
N ASP A 291 10.94 11.04 -5.98
CA ASP A 291 11.32 9.72 -5.48
C ASP A 291 12.79 9.47 -5.76
N THR A 292 13.62 9.43 -4.71
CA THR A 292 15.06 9.29 -4.86
C THR A 292 15.46 7.84 -5.10
N ILE A 293 16.46 7.64 -5.92
CA ILE A 293 17.07 6.33 -6.21
C ILE A 293 17.57 5.68 -4.91
N ALA A 294 18.19 6.44 -4.01
CA ALA A 294 18.66 5.94 -2.73
C ALA A 294 17.51 5.37 -1.88
N ARG A 295 16.36 6.08 -1.79
CA ARG A 295 15.18 5.60 -1.04
C ARG A 295 14.57 4.35 -1.68
N VAL A 296 14.38 4.37 -3.00
CA VAL A 296 13.74 3.27 -3.72
C VAL A 296 14.65 2.04 -3.79
N GLY A 297 15.96 2.20 -3.90
CA GLY A 297 16.92 1.11 -3.87
C GLY A 297 17.21 0.54 -2.47
N ALA A 298 17.01 1.30 -1.40
CA ALA A 298 17.31 0.91 -0.01
C ALA A 298 16.69 -0.44 0.40
N ASP A 299 17.21 -1.03 1.49
CA ASP A 299 16.78 -2.34 2.02
C ASP A 299 17.04 -3.49 1.01
N THR A 300 18.22 -3.44 0.40
CA THR A 300 18.64 -4.33 -0.68
C THR A 300 18.59 -5.80 -0.27
N LYS A 301 19.03 -6.12 0.95
CA LYS A 301 19.04 -7.50 1.48
C LYS A 301 17.65 -8.14 1.45
N ARG A 302 16.61 -7.41 1.85
CA ARG A 302 15.22 -7.91 1.77
C ARG A 302 14.73 -7.94 0.33
N LYS A 303 14.94 -6.84 -0.43
CA LYS A 303 14.42 -6.70 -1.80
C LYS A 303 15.00 -7.69 -2.79
N LEU A 304 16.20 -8.21 -2.53
CA LEU A 304 16.85 -9.26 -3.30
C LEU A 304 16.74 -10.64 -2.63
N SER A 305 15.90 -10.80 -1.60
CA SER A 305 15.61 -12.10 -1.02
C SER A 305 14.83 -13.01 -1.98
N PRO A 306 14.90 -14.36 -1.85
CA PRO A 306 14.36 -15.31 -2.83
C PRO A 306 12.86 -15.22 -3.16
N VAL A 307 12.07 -14.55 -2.31
CA VAL A 307 10.62 -14.43 -2.47
C VAL A 307 10.14 -12.99 -2.74
N ASP A 308 11.07 -12.03 -2.68
CA ASP A 308 10.75 -10.63 -2.91
C ASP A 308 10.81 -10.30 -4.43
N ARG A 309 10.53 -9.09 -4.79
CA ARG A 309 10.18 -8.49 -6.09
C ARG A 309 10.97 -8.95 -7.31
N ILE A 310 12.32 -9.05 -7.24
CA ILE A 310 13.12 -9.42 -8.41
C ILE A 310 13.36 -10.92 -8.43
N PRO A 311 13.95 -11.58 -7.41
CA PRO A 311 14.15 -13.02 -7.45
C PRO A 311 12.83 -13.82 -7.46
N GLY A 312 11.78 -13.29 -6.80
CA GLY A 312 10.44 -13.88 -6.88
C GLY A 312 9.84 -13.84 -8.29
N ALA A 313 10.01 -12.73 -9.02
CA ALA A 313 9.59 -12.61 -10.41
C ALA A 313 10.35 -13.59 -11.34
N ILE A 314 11.68 -13.71 -11.16
CA ILE A 314 12.50 -14.70 -11.86
C ILE A 314 11.95 -16.11 -11.60
N LYS A 315 11.77 -16.48 -10.33
CA LYS A 315 11.25 -17.78 -9.94
C LYS A 315 9.86 -18.07 -10.51
N ARG A 316 9.00 -17.03 -10.62
CA ARG A 316 7.68 -17.15 -11.25
C ARG A 316 7.80 -17.45 -12.74
N ALA A 317 8.69 -16.75 -13.46
CA ALA A 317 8.93 -16.97 -14.88
C ALA A 317 9.55 -18.37 -15.13
N ASP A 318 10.54 -18.80 -14.33
CA ASP A 318 11.14 -20.14 -14.36
C ASP A 318 10.07 -21.24 -14.19
N GLY A 319 9.22 -21.10 -13.18
CA GLY A 319 8.12 -22.04 -12.94
C GLY A 319 7.13 -22.15 -14.09
N CYS A 320 7.07 -21.13 -14.94
CA CYS A 320 6.28 -21.11 -16.16
C CYS A 320 7.07 -21.53 -17.41
N GLY A 321 8.39 -21.76 -17.31
CA GLY A 321 9.25 -22.04 -18.47
C GLY A 321 9.35 -20.87 -19.45
N LEU A 322 9.37 -19.64 -18.92
CA LEU A 322 9.45 -18.39 -19.69
C LEU A 322 10.80 -17.70 -19.50
N PRO A 323 11.28 -16.93 -20.50
CA PRO A 323 12.49 -16.15 -20.36
C PRO A 323 12.32 -15.01 -19.36
N HIS A 324 13.42 -14.63 -18.67
CA HIS A 324 13.42 -13.56 -17.64
C HIS A 324 14.75 -12.75 -17.67
N LYS A 325 15.36 -12.66 -18.83
CA LYS A 325 16.67 -12.01 -19.05
C LYS A 325 16.70 -10.55 -18.58
N TYR A 326 15.63 -9.81 -18.78
CA TYR A 326 15.57 -8.41 -18.39
C TYR A 326 15.27 -8.23 -16.90
N ILE A 327 14.54 -9.16 -16.30
CA ILE A 327 14.39 -9.20 -14.83
C ILE A 327 15.73 -9.50 -14.18
N GLU A 328 16.54 -10.42 -14.75
CA GLU A 328 17.91 -10.70 -14.29
C GLU A 328 18.85 -9.49 -14.41
N ALA A 329 18.69 -8.65 -15.45
CA ALA A 329 19.45 -7.41 -15.55
C ALA A 329 19.16 -6.47 -14.37
N GLY A 330 17.90 -6.42 -13.89
CA GLY A 330 17.52 -5.73 -12.67
C GLY A 330 18.18 -6.32 -11.42
N LEU A 331 18.24 -7.67 -11.33
CA LEU A 331 18.94 -8.37 -10.25
C LEU A 331 20.43 -8.03 -10.23
N ALA A 332 21.08 -8.13 -11.39
CA ALA A 332 22.51 -7.83 -11.52
C ALA A 332 22.83 -6.38 -11.11
N ALA A 333 22.00 -5.43 -11.53
CA ALA A 333 22.14 -4.04 -11.11
C ALA A 333 21.92 -3.87 -9.58
N GLY A 334 20.97 -4.60 -9.00
CA GLY A 334 20.72 -4.60 -7.56
C GLY A 334 21.88 -5.15 -6.73
N LEU A 335 22.58 -6.16 -7.22
CA LEU A 335 23.80 -6.69 -6.59
C LEU A 335 24.96 -5.69 -6.59
N LEU A 336 24.95 -4.74 -7.53
CA LEU A 336 25.97 -3.67 -7.64
C LEU A 336 25.52 -2.36 -6.96
N PHE A 337 24.29 -2.29 -6.45
CA PHE A 337 23.76 -1.12 -5.77
C PHE A 337 24.43 -0.95 -4.40
N ALA A 338 25.24 0.07 -4.24
CA ALA A 338 25.98 0.36 -3.00
C ALA A 338 26.14 1.87 -2.77
N PRO A 339 25.03 2.58 -2.44
CA PRO A 339 25.12 4.00 -2.11
C PRO A 339 25.92 4.20 -0.83
N GLU A 340 26.61 5.33 -0.72
CA GLU A 340 27.42 5.68 0.46
C GLU A 340 26.53 5.71 1.72
N GLY A 341 27.00 5.03 2.78
CA GLY A 341 26.28 4.95 4.06
C GLY A 341 25.20 3.86 4.16
N ASP A 342 24.86 3.16 3.08
CA ASP A 342 23.94 2.01 3.13
C ASP A 342 24.71 0.71 3.42
N LEU A 343 24.79 0.32 4.70
CA LEU A 343 25.49 -0.89 5.13
C LEU A 343 24.88 -2.17 4.54
N SER A 344 23.56 -2.24 4.40
CA SER A 344 22.88 -3.41 3.81
C SER A 344 23.24 -3.59 2.34
N ALA A 345 23.25 -2.50 1.58
CA ALA A 345 23.68 -2.50 0.18
C ALA A 345 25.15 -2.83 0.03
N ALA A 346 26.01 -2.31 0.91
CA ALA A 346 27.44 -2.61 0.91
C ALA A 346 27.72 -4.11 1.17
N GLU A 347 27.01 -4.75 2.11
CA GLU A 347 27.11 -6.18 2.38
C GLU A 347 26.72 -7.01 1.15
N VAL A 348 25.59 -6.70 0.52
CA VAL A 348 25.12 -7.40 -0.68
C VAL A 348 26.10 -7.23 -1.85
N SER A 349 26.58 -6.02 -2.09
CA SER A 349 27.55 -5.73 -3.16
C SER A 349 28.90 -6.41 -2.93
N ALA A 350 29.35 -6.54 -1.67
CA ALA A 350 30.58 -7.26 -1.33
C ALA A 350 30.44 -8.77 -1.59
N PHE A 351 29.26 -9.35 -1.35
CA PHE A 351 28.98 -10.76 -1.63
C PHE A 351 28.94 -11.06 -3.14
N ALA A 352 28.56 -10.08 -3.97
CA ALA A 352 28.46 -10.23 -5.43
C ALA A 352 29.79 -10.08 -6.18
N LYS A 353 30.85 -9.58 -5.52
CA LYS A 353 32.23 -9.46 -6.05
C LYS A 353 33.03 -10.70 -5.74
#